data_97d857dbf9b944eec08c533f2bf8b5a9
#
_entry.id   97d857dbf9b944eec08c533f2bf8b5a9
#
_cell.length_a   1.000
_cell.length_b   1.000
_cell.length_c   1.000
_cell.angle_alpha   90.00
_cell.angle_beta   90.00
_cell.angle_gamma   90.00
#
_symmetry.space_group_name_H-M   'P 1'
#
loop_
_entity.id
_entity.type
_entity.pdbx_description
1 polymer ?
#
loop_
_entity_poly.entity_id
_entity_poly.type
_entity_poly.pdbx_seq_one_letter_code
_entity_poly.pdbx_strand_id
1 'polypeptide(L)'
;IHNIQNSPFRTKFERDVEELEGNLGIGSISDTDPQPLLIQSHLGSYAIATVGKINNEDELVQKAYENGHIHFLEMSGGRINASELVAALINQKDSLVEGLLYAQEMISGSMTILLLAPEGIYASRDRYGRTPLIIGKRDDAFCVSFESFAYINLGYKDYSELGPGEIVLVTPDHIQSLSKPRNEMKICSFLWVYYGYPTSSYEGINVEQMRYNCGRLLAQRDKGQNI
;
A
#
# COMPACT_ATOMS: atom_id res chain seq x y z
N ILE A 1 -12.00 -6.65 12.09
CA ILE A 1 -11.45 -7.56 11.04
C ILE A 1 -12.37 -8.76 10.93
N HIS A 2 -12.76 -9.12 9.71
CA HIS A 2 -13.65 -10.25 9.44
C HIS A 2 -12.98 -11.26 8.51
N ASN A 3 -13.15 -12.55 8.79
CA ASN A 3 -12.78 -13.60 7.87
C ASN A 3 -13.88 -13.74 6.80
N ILE A 4 -13.52 -13.59 5.53
CA ILE A 4 -14.45 -13.63 4.37
C ILE A 4 -14.38 -14.93 3.56
N GLN A 5 -13.58 -15.91 3.97
CA GLN A 5 -13.43 -17.19 3.24
C GLN A 5 -14.75 -17.95 3.12
N ASN A 6 -15.59 -17.92 4.15
CA ASN A 6 -16.80 -18.73 4.26
C ASN A 6 -18.10 -17.91 4.20
N SER A 7 -18.03 -16.63 3.87
CA SER A 7 -19.20 -15.76 3.81
C SER A 7 -18.98 -14.61 2.84
N PRO A 8 -20.01 -14.17 2.09
CA PRO A 8 -19.88 -13.00 1.22
C PRO A 8 -19.47 -11.76 2.00
N PHE A 9 -18.61 -10.94 1.40
CA PHE A 9 -18.13 -9.68 1.96
C PHE A 9 -19.28 -8.81 2.49
N ARG A 10 -20.32 -8.61 1.68
CA ARG A 10 -21.49 -7.81 2.04
C ARG A 10 -22.13 -8.27 3.36
N THR A 11 -22.34 -9.56 3.52
CA THR A 11 -22.98 -10.13 4.72
C THR A 11 -22.18 -9.84 6.00
N LYS A 12 -20.85 -9.74 5.88
CA LYS A 12 -19.97 -9.47 7.03
C LYS A 12 -19.90 -8.01 7.43
N PHE A 13 -20.02 -7.10 6.46
CA PHE A 13 -19.78 -5.68 6.65
C PHE A 13 -21.04 -4.81 6.56
N GLU A 14 -22.20 -5.35 6.19
CA GLU A 14 -23.42 -4.57 5.96
C GLU A 14 -23.83 -3.75 7.18
N ARG A 15 -23.76 -4.32 8.37
CA ARG A 15 -24.04 -3.60 9.62
C ARG A 15 -22.96 -2.62 9.98
N ASP A 16 -21.70 -3.05 9.88
CA ASP A 16 -20.54 -2.20 10.23
C ASP A 16 -20.54 -0.92 9.38
N VAL A 17 -20.87 -1.04 8.07
CA VAL A 17 -20.92 0.12 7.17
C VAL A 17 -22.04 1.11 7.54
N GLU A 18 -23.20 0.61 8.00
CA GLU A 18 -24.31 1.46 8.43
C GLU A 18 -24.01 2.19 9.75
N GLU A 19 -23.15 1.61 10.59
CA GLU A 19 -22.79 2.16 11.91
C GLU A 19 -21.52 3.05 11.85
N LEU A 20 -20.75 3.01 10.74
CA LEU A 20 -19.52 3.81 10.60
C LEU A 20 -19.85 5.29 10.42
N GLU A 21 -19.31 6.10 11.33
CA GLU A 21 -19.33 7.55 11.26
C GLU A 21 -17.93 8.10 11.01
N GLY A 22 -17.83 9.21 10.27
CA GLY A 22 -16.57 9.88 10.00
C GLY A 22 -16.34 10.15 8.52
N ASN A 23 -15.26 10.87 8.22
CA ASN A 23 -14.87 11.31 6.89
C ASN A 23 -13.54 10.73 6.41
N LEU A 24 -12.91 9.89 7.22
CA LEU A 24 -11.65 9.20 6.91
C LEU A 24 -11.80 7.71 7.18
N GLY A 25 -11.21 6.87 6.33
CA GLY A 25 -11.25 5.44 6.51
C GLY A 25 -10.05 4.74 5.85
N ILE A 26 -9.67 3.61 6.41
CA ILE A 26 -8.66 2.71 5.86
C ILE A 26 -9.23 1.30 5.82
N GLY A 27 -8.93 0.56 4.77
CA GLY A 27 -9.36 -0.83 4.63
C GLY A 27 -8.31 -1.67 3.91
N SER A 28 -8.33 -2.96 4.16
CA SER A 28 -7.46 -3.92 3.47
C SER A 28 -8.21 -5.23 3.28
N ILE A 29 -7.94 -5.88 2.14
CA ILE A 29 -8.28 -7.29 1.92
C ILE A 29 -6.95 -8.02 1.85
N SER A 30 -6.73 -8.96 2.77
CA SER A 30 -5.51 -9.75 2.86
C SER A 30 -5.87 -11.22 3.03
N ASP A 31 -5.13 -12.09 2.37
CA ASP A 31 -5.21 -13.55 2.49
C ASP A 31 -4.12 -14.12 3.41
N THR A 32 -3.20 -13.28 3.86
CA THR A 32 -2.07 -13.68 4.73
C THR A 32 -2.19 -13.10 6.12
N ASP A 33 -2.14 -11.78 6.26
CA ASP A 33 -2.05 -11.10 7.55
C ASP A 33 -3.33 -10.32 7.87
N PRO A 34 -3.83 -10.35 9.11
CA PRO A 34 -4.92 -9.48 9.54
C PRO A 34 -4.48 -8.01 9.45
N GLN A 35 -5.27 -7.20 8.74
CA GLN A 35 -5.07 -5.76 8.52
C GLN A 35 -6.42 -5.07 8.32
N PRO A 36 -6.52 -3.72 8.52
CA PRO A 36 -5.51 -2.86 9.16
C PRO A 36 -5.36 -3.16 10.65
N LEU A 37 -4.18 -2.88 11.22
CA LEU A 37 -3.93 -2.99 12.67
C LEU A 37 -4.12 -1.62 13.33
N LEU A 38 -4.78 -1.61 14.49
CA LEU A 38 -4.86 -0.42 15.34
C LEU A 38 -3.67 -0.43 16.32
N ILE A 39 -2.88 0.62 16.26
CA ILE A 39 -1.66 0.80 17.06
C ILE A 39 -1.88 1.94 18.07
N GLN A 40 -1.46 1.69 19.29
CA GLN A 40 -1.37 2.68 20.36
C GLN A 40 0.09 2.85 20.74
N SER A 41 0.63 4.05 20.61
CA SER A 41 2.04 4.31 20.90
C SER A 41 2.25 5.72 21.46
N HIS A 42 3.49 6.10 21.75
CA HIS A 42 3.86 7.47 22.11
C HIS A 42 3.57 8.49 21.00
N LEU A 43 3.42 8.03 19.73
CA LEU A 43 3.03 8.87 18.60
C LEU A 43 1.49 9.06 18.49
N GLY A 44 0.73 8.50 19.43
CA GLY A 44 -0.72 8.50 19.44
C GLY A 44 -1.33 7.21 18.92
N SER A 45 -2.62 7.28 18.59
CA SER A 45 -3.38 6.17 18.02
C SER A 45 -3.42 6.30 16.50
N TYR A 46 -3.09 5.22 15.80
CA TYR A 46 -3.21 5.16 14.35
C TYR A 46 -3.55 3.75 13.86
N ALA A 47 -4.20 3.65 12.71
CA ALA A 47 -4.39 2.37 12.04
C ALA A 47 -3.42 2.25 10.86
N ILE A 48 -2.83 1.06 10.66
CA ILE A 48 -1.83 0.82 9.61
C ILE A 48 -2.25 -0.35 8.73
N ALA A 49 -2.10 -0.17 7.43
CA ALA A 49 -2.18 -1.21 6.41
C ALA A 49 -0.94 -1.15 5.52
N THR A 50 -0.44 -2.32 5.15
CA THR A 50 0.79 -2.43 4.35
C THR A 50 0.62 -3.41 3.22
N VAL A 51 1.37 -3.17 2.14
CA VAL A 51 1.53 -4.13 1.04
C VAL A 51 2.97 -4.17 0.58
N GLY A 52 3.49 -5.37 0.43
CA GLY A 52 4.86 -5.58 -0.02
C GLY A 52 5.48 -6.82 0.60
N LYS A 53 6.80 -6.87 0.55
CA LYS A 53 7.59 -7.97 1.12
C LYS A 53 8.85 -7.43 1.78
N ILE A 54 9.07 -7.83 3.03
CA ILE A 54 10.28 -7.57 3.79
C ILE A 54 11.22 -8.76 3.60
N ASN A 55 12.40 -8.54 3.01
CA ASN A 55 13.37 -9.62 2.76
C ASN A 55 14.35 -9.82 3.93
N ASN A 56 14.49 -8.80 4.78
CA ASN A 56 15.35 -8.81 5.96
C ASN A 56 14.55 -8.85 7.28
N GLU A 57 13.42 -9.58 7.29
CA GLU A 57 12.50 -9.66 8.43
C GLU A 57 13.21 -10.10 9.71
N ASP A 58 13.97 -11.21 9.66
CA ASP A 58 14.70 -11.76 10.82
C ASP A 58 15.70 -10.75 11.40
N GLU A 59 16.41 -10.00 10.53
CA GLU A 59 17.35 -8.95 10.94
C GLU A 59 16.64 -7.82 11.69
N LEU A 60 15.49 -7.38 11.16
CA LEU A 60 14.72 -6.30 11.76
C LEU A 60 14.09 -6.70 13.09
N VAL A 61 13.60 -7.92 13.17
CA VAL A 61 13.06 -8.50 14.43
C VAL A 61 14.16 -8.59 15.49
N GLN A 62 15.35 -9.09 15.12
CA GLN A 62 16.48 -9.17 16.04
C GLN A 62 16.90 -7.79 16.55
N LYS A 63 17.01 -6.80 15.68
CA LYS A 63 17.28 -5.40 16.06
C LYS A 63 16.21 -4.82 16.98
N ALA A 64 14.94 -5.14 16.74
CA ALA A 64 13.85 -4.71 17.59
C ALA A 64 13.97 -5.26 19.01
N TYR A 65 14.37 -6.53 19.17
CA TYR A 65 14.62 -7.16 20.47
C TYR A 65 15.86 -6.59 21.18
N GLU A 66 16.93 -6.30 20.45
CA GLU A 66 18.16 -5.71 21.01
C GLU A 66 17.93 -4.32 21.60
N ASN A 67 17.03 -3.54 21.01
CA ASN A 67 16.62 -2.23 21.51
C ASN A 67 15.71 -2.28 22.75
N GLY A 68 15.33 -3.48 23.20
CA GLY A 68 14.65 -3.79 24.45
C GLY A 68 13.14 -3.52 24.45
N HIS A 69 12.39 -4.47 25.06
CA HIS A 69 10.96 -4.36 25.40
C HIS A 69 9.94 -4.35 24.25
N ILE A 70 10.30 -4.79 23.04
CA ILE A 70 9.34 -5.02 21.97
C ILE A 70 8.91 -6.49 21.99
N HIS A 71 7.62 -6.72 21.93
CA HIS A 71 7.02 -8.02 21.66
C HIS A 71 6.01 -7.88 20.53
N PHE A 72 5.87 -8.90 19.74
CA PHE A 72 4.91 -8.96 18.65
C PHE A 72 3.72 -9.81 19.08
N LEU A 73 2.52 -9.32 18.85
CA LEU A 73 1.26 -9.94 19.29
C LEU A 73 0.57 -10.68 18.14
N GLU A 74 0.63 -10.12 16.95
CA GLU A 74 -0.04 -10.69 15.79
C GLU A 74 0.88 -11.67 15.05
N MET A 75 0.54 -12.96 15.12
CA MET A 75 1.28 -14.03 14.48
C MET A 75 0.42 -14.71 13.41
N SER A 76 0.85 -14.66 12.15
CA SER A 76 0.22 -15.35 11.04
C SER A 76 1.03 -16.58 10.62
N GLY A 77 0.50 -17.77 10.87
CA GLY A 77 1.18 -19.01 10.50
C GLY A 77 2.57 -19.21 11.13
N GLY A 78 2.78 -18.69 12.35
CA GLY A 78 4.06 -18.72 13.05
C GLY A 78 5.05 -17.61 12.67
N ARG A 79 4.64 -16.65 11.83
CA ARG A 79 5.40 -15.48 11.41
C ARG A 79 4.85 -14.21 12.07
N ILE A 80 5.73 -13.23 12.27
CA ILE A 80 5.31 -11.91 12.73
C ILE A 80 4.51 -11.22 11.62
N ASN A 81 3.43 -10.52 12.00
CA ASN A 81 2.66 -9.72 11.08
C ASN A 81 3.51 -8.57 10.53
N ALA A 82 3.61 -8.48 9.20
CA ALA A 82 4.44 -7.48 8.54
C ALA A 82 4.04 -6.04 8.89
N SER A 83 2.74 -5.76 9.05
CA SER A 83 2.25 -4.43 9.45
C SER A 83 2.66 -4.09 10.89
N GLU A 84 2.69 -5.07 11.79
CA GLU A 84 3.16 -4.86 13.17
C GLU A 84 4.66 -4.58 13.22
N LEU A 85 5.47 -5.30 12.42
CA LEU A 85 6.90 -5.04 12.31
C LEU A 85 7.17 -3.62 11.76
N VAL A 86 6.43 -3.20 10.74
CA VAL A 86 6.52 -1.83 10.19
C VAL A 86 6.14 -0.79 11.26
N ALA A 87 5.06 -1.02 12.02
CA ALA A 87 4.67 -0.15 13.13
C ALA A 87 5.76 -0.07 14.21
N ALA A 88 6.41 -1.20 14.53
CA ALA A 88 7.54 -1.22 15.45
C ALA A 88 8.74 -0.38 14.97
N LEU A 89 9.00 -0.36 13.67
CA LEU A 89 10.02 0.53 13.07
C LEU A 89 9.60 2.01 13.17
N ILE A 90 8.36 2.33 12.83
CA ILE A 90 7.81 3.69 12.89
C ILE A 90 7.92 4.24 14.32
N ASN A 91 7.56 3.43 15.30
CA ASN A 91 7.58 3.80 16.71
C ASN A 91 8.99 3.95 17.32
N GLN A 92 10.06 3.76 16.57
CA GLN A 92 11.44 4.10 17.01
C GLN A 92 11.79 5.57 16.79
N LYS A 93 10.88 6.39 16.26
CA LYS A 93 11.09 7.81 15.97
C LYS A 93 10.10 8.68 16.71
N ASP A 94 10.36 10.00 16.71
CA ASP A 94 9.60 10.98 17.47
C ASP A 94 8.40 11.54 16.70
N SER A 95 8.27 11.20 15.41
CA SER A 95 7.11 11.57 14.58
C SER A 95 6.76 10.48 13.57
N LEU A 96 5.48 10.46 13.14
CA LEU A 96 5.03 9.51 12.11
C LEU A 96 5.82 9.65 10.80
N VAL A 97 6.15 10.87 10.40
CA VAL A 97 6.90 11.13 9.15
C VAL A 97 8.32 10.58 9.24
N GLU A 98 9.03 10.87 10.33
CA GLU A 98 10.38 10.32 10.58
C GLU A 98 10.35 8.81 10.68
N GLY A 99 9.31 8.25 11.32
CA GLY A 99 9.07 6.81 11.41
C GLY A 99 8.87 6.16 10.05
N LEU A 100 8.07 6.76 9.18
CA LEU A 100 7.85 6.28 7.81
C LEU A 100 9.13 6.32 6.98
N LEU A 101 9.88 7.41 7.06
CA LEU A 101 11.20 7.55 6.39
C LEU A 101 12.18 6.49 6.90
N TYR A 102 12.23 6.28 8.21
CA TYR A 102 13.07 5.27 8.82
C TYR A 102 12.69 3.85 8.37
N ALA A 103 11.41 3.53 8.36
CA ALA A 103 10.93 2.24 7.85
C ALA A 103 11.33 1.99 6.38
N GLN A 104 11.22 3.01 5.51
CA GLN A 104 11.69 2.92 4.12
C GLN A 104 13.19 2.64 4.00
N GLU A 105 14.02 3.19 4.90
CA GLU A 105 15.47 2.96 4.88
C GLU A 105 15.86 1.57 5.42
N MET A 106 15.15 1.11 6.44
CA MET A 106 15.49 -0.14 7.12
C MET A 106 15.01 -1.37 6.36
N ILE A 107 13.90 -1.28 5.63
CA ILE A 107 13.31 -2.42 4.93
C ILE A 107 14.06 -2.71 3.63
N SER A 108 14.64 -3.91 3.57
CA SER A 108 15.12 -4.49 2.31
C SER A 108 13.96 -5.21 1.63
N GLY A 109 13.51 -4.68 0.50
CA GLY A 109 12.35 -5.23 -0.21
C GLY A 109 11.47 -4.14 -0.81
N SER A 110 10.18 -4.32 -0.65
CA SER A 110 9.15 -3.34 -1.03
C SER A 110 8.11 -3.28 0.06
N MET A 111 7.80 -2.10 0.56
CA MET A 111 6.76 -1.91 1.56
C MET A 111 6.09 -0.55 1.37
N THR A 112 4.90 -0.58 0.82
CA THR A 112 4.03 0.60 0.71
C THR A 112 3.07 0.60 1.89
N ILE A 113 2.85 1.77 2.48
CA ILE A 113 2.20 1.92 3.78
C ILE A 113 1.08 2.94 3.67
N LEU A 114 -0.09 2.58 4.17
CA LEU A 114 -1.16 3.52 4.50
C LEU A 114 -1.32 3.56 6.02
N LEU A 115 -1.34 4.77 6.56
CA LEU A 115 -1.49 4.99 7.99
C LEU A 115 -2.57 6.03 8.22
N LEU A 116 -3.65 5.65 8.91
CA LEU A 116 -4.74 6.54 9.29
C LEU A 116 -4.50 7.06 10.70
N ALA A 117 -4.38 8.37 10.84
CA ALA A 117 -4.26 9.09 12.09
C ALA A 117 -5.36 10.18 12.17
N PRO A 118 -5.56 10.82 13.32
CA PRO A 118 -6.60 11.85 13.48
C PRO A 118 -6.51 13.00 12.47
N GLU A 119 -5.31 13.37 12.05
CA GLU A 119 -5.05 14.46 11.10
C GLU A 119 -5.27 14.08 9.63
N GLY A 120 -5.29 12.78 9.29
CA GLY A 120 -5.46 12.32 7.91
C GLY A 120 -4.86 10.95 7.62
N ILE A 121 -4.73 10.63 6.35
CA ILE A 121 -4.11 9.40 5.86
C ILE A 121 -2.71 9.71 5.34
N TYR A 122 -1.70 9.16 6.00
CA TYR A 122 -0.33 9.15 5.49
C TYR A 122 -0.22 8.03 4.45
N ALA A 123 0.14 8.39 3.24
CA ALA A 123 0.40 7.47 2.14
C ALA A 123 1.89 7.50 1.81
N SER A 124 2.57 6.38 2.01
CA SER A 124 4.02 6.24 1.83
C SER A 124 4.30 5.15 0.82
N ARG A 125 4.83 5.53 -0.36
CA ARG A 125 5.29 4.58 -1.37
C ARG A 125 6.67 4.04 -0.98
N ASP A 126 6.94 2.78 -1.30
CA ASP A 126 8.23 2.17 -0.99
C ASP A 126 9.41 2.93 -1.63
N ARG A 127 10.59 2.76 -1.02
CA ARG A 127 11.82 3.48 -1.38
C ARG A 127 12.14 3.49 -2.88
N TYR A 128 11.84 2.41 -3.59
CA TYR A 128 12.15 2.24 -5.01
C TYR A 128 10.90 2.30 -5.91
N GLY A 129 9.73 2.56 -5.36
CA GLY A 129 8.48 2.62 -6.13
C GLY A 129 8.10 1.30 -6.79
N ARG A 130 8.47 0.15 -6.21
CA ARG A 130 8.16 -1.18 -6.77
C ARG A 130 6.69 -1.46 -6.79
N THR A 131 5.97 -1.03 -5.76
CA THR A 131 4.52 -1.12 -5.66
C THR A 131 3.93 0.26 -5.95
N PRO A 132 2.95 0.38 -6.86
CA PRO A 132 2.29 1.65 -7.13
C PRO A 132 1.55 2.18 -5.90
N LEU A 133 1.36 3.49 -5.83
CA LEU A 133 0.46 4.13 -4.89
C LEU A 133 -0.17 5.33 -5.58
N ILE A 134 -1.45 5.22 -5.86
CA ILE A 134 -2.16 6.12 -6.75
C ILE A 134 -3.26 6.83 -5.97
N ILE A 135 -3.46 8.11 -6.25
CA ILE A 135 -4.51 8.93 -5.66
C ILE A 135 -5.55 9.22 -6.71
N GLY A 136 -6.77 8.84 -6.41
CA GLY A 136 -7.97 9.24 -7.13
C GLY A 136 -8.65 10.43 -6.47
N LYS A 137 -9.29 11.27 -7.27
CA LYS A 137 -10.08 12.41 -6.79
C LYS A 137 -11.48 12.37 -7.35
N ARG A 138 -12.45 12.65 -6.51
CA ARG A 138 -13.81 13.02 -6.84
C ARG A 138 -14.07 14.43 -6.31
N ASP A 139 -15.18 15.05 -6.67
CA ASP A 139 -15.46 16.47 -6.32
C ASP A 139 -15.32 16.76 -4.82
N ASP A 140 -15.70 15.81 -3.99
CA ASP A 140 -15.81 15.92 -2.53
C ASP A 140 -14.88 14.97 -1.75
N ALA A 141 -14.02 14.19 -2.43
CA ALA A 141 -13.23 13.17 -1.74
C ALA A 141 -11.95 12.77 -2.49
N PHE A 142 -10.97 12.29 -1.72
CA PHE A 142 -9.79 11.59 -2.22
C PHE A 142 -9.86 10.10 -1.87
N CYS A 143 -9.24 9.28 -2.72
CA CYS A 143 -9.05 7.86 -2.49
C CYS A 143 -7.60 7.50 -2.78
N VAL A 144 -6.99 6.70 -1.93
CA VAL A 144 -5.63 6.18 -2.12
C VAL A 144 -5.69 4.67 -2.34
N SER A 145 -5.08 4.18 -3.39
CA SER A 145 -5.12 2.75 -3.74
C SER A 145 -3.84 2.31 -4.45
N PHE A 146 -3.58 1.01 -4.44
CA PHE A 146 -2.53 0.39 -5.26
C PHE A 146 -2.98 0.14 -6.70
N GLU A 147 -4.29 0.14 -6.93
CA GLU A 147 -4.93 -0.19 -8.20
C GLU A 147 -5.91 0.91 -8.60
N SER A 148 -5.71 1.54 -9.76
CA SER A 148 -6.58 2.60 -10.23
C SER A 148 -8.00 2.11 -10.55
N PHE A 149 -8.17 0.86 -11.02
CA PHE A 149 -9.49 0.32 -11.32
C PHE A 149 -10.43 0.34 -10.10
N ALA A 150 -9.88 0.20 -8.89
CA ALA A 150 -10.67 0.12 -7.66
C ALA A 150 -11.50 1.39 -7.42
N TYR A 151 -10.93 2.55 -7.64
CA TYR A 151 -11.61 3.83 -7.42
C TYR A 151 -12.31 4.38 -8.67
N ILE A 152 -11.86 4.00 -9.88
CA ILE A 152 -12.54 4.38 -11.13
C ILE A 152 -13.99 3.89 -11.13
N ASN A 153 -14.21 2.65 -10.68
CA ASN A 153 -15.55 2.08 -10.55
C ASN A 153 -16.45 2.82 -9.53
N LEU A 154 -15.85 3.61 -8.64
CA LEU A 154 -16.54 4.44 -7.65
C LEU A 154 -16.68 5.90 -8.09
N GLY A 155 -16.35 6.21 -9.35
CA GLY A 155 -16.48 7.54 -9.96
C GLY A 155 -15.32 8.50 -9.64
N TYR A 156 -14.22 8.01 -9.07
CA TYR A 156 -13.00 8.79 -8.93
C TYR A 156 -12.23 8.84 -10.26
N LYS A 157 -11.46 9.89 -10.45
CA LYS A 157 -10.54 10.06 -11.58
C LYS A 157 -9.10 10.04 -11.06
N ASP A 158 -8.16 9.62 -11.89
CA ASP A 158 -6.74 9.70 -11.57
C ASP A 158 -6.37 11.15 -11.25
N TYR A 159 -5.71 11.35 -10.11
CA TYR A 159 -5.25 12.66 -9.66
C TYR A 159 -3.74 12.75 -9.65
N SER A 160 -3.07 11.82 -8.97
CA SER A 160 -1.61 11.72 -8.95
C SER A 160 -1.16 10.32 -8.60
N GLU A 161 0.04 9.96 -9.01
CA GLU A 161 0.74 8.75 -8.61
C GLU A 161 2.00 9.17 -7.83
N LEU A 162 2.21 8.58 -6.65
CA LEU A 162 3.36 8.91 -5.82
C LEU A 162 4.64 8.35 -6.46
N GLY A 163 5.71 9.13 -6.42
CA GLY A 163 7.02 8.67 -6.82
C GLY A 163 7.71 7.75 -5.78
N PRO A 164 8.89 7.18 -6.10
CA PRO A 164 9.64 6.30 -5.19
C PRO A 164 9.96 7.00 -3.87
N GLY A 165 9.61 6.39 -2.74
CA GLY A 165 9.87 6.92 -1.41
C GLY A 165 9.11 8.20 -1.06
N GLU A 166 8.16 8.63 -1.88
CA GLU A 166 7.33 9.79 -1.60
C GLU A 166 6.35 9.51 -0.47
N ILE A 167 6.14 10.52 0.38
CA ILE A 167 5.18 10.48 1.47
C ILE A 167 4.28 11.70 1.35
N VAL A 168 2.97 11.48 1.41
CA VAL A 168 1.96 12.54 1.44
C VAL A 168 0.99 12.33 2.61
N LEU A 169 0.43 13.43 3.11
CA LEU A 169 -0.73 13.43 3.98
C LEU A 169 -1.95 13.79 3.15
N VAL A 170 -2.92 12.90 3.14
CA VAL A 170 -4.21 13.09 2.48
C VAL A 170 -5.26 13.40 3.54
N THR A 171 -5.84 14.58 3.47
CA THR A 171 -6.97 15.03 4.29
C THR A 171 -8.24 15.04 3.44
N PRO A 172 -9.43 15.25 4.01
CA PRO A 172 -10.64 15.43 3.22
C PRO A 172 -10.55 16.57 2.20
N ASP A 173 -9.79 17.63 2.52
CA ASP A 173 -9.78 18.88 1.75
C ASP A 173 -8.58 19.02 0.80
N HIS A 174 -7.42 18.45 1.17
CA HIS A 174 -6.18 18.65 0.42
C HIS A 174 -5.17 17.51 0.61
N ILE A 175 -4.15 17.53 -0.24
CA ILE A 175 -3.00 16.64 -0.18
C ILE A 175 -1.76 17.48 0.08
N GLN A 176 -1.00 17.11 1.11
CA GLN A 176 0.25 17.76 1.48
C GLN A 176 1.44 16.83 1.24
N SER A 177 2.43 17.27 0.48
CA SER A 177 3.69 16.54 0.32
C SER A 177 4.52 16.69 1.60
N LEU A 178 4.91 15.56 2.19
CA LEU A 178 5.73 15.48 3.40
C LEU A 178 7.16 15.06 3.09
N SER A 179 7.36 14.26 2.06
CA SER A 179 8.66 13.88 1.52
C SER A 179 8.61 13.83 0.01
N LYS A 180 9.62 14.38 -0.65
CA LYS A 180 9.71 14.39 -2.11
C LYS A 180 10.09 13.01 -2.65
N PRO A 181 9.68 12.66 -3.89
CA PRO A 181 10.09 11.42 -4.52
C PRO A 181 11.61 11.36 -4.73
N ARG A 182 12.16 10.16 -4.68
CA ARG A 182 13.56 9.85 -4.99
C ARG A 182 13.75 9.67 -6.49
N ASN A 183 15.00 9.78 -6.93
CA ASN A 183 15.33 9.68 -8.36
C ASN A 183 15.39 8.24 -8.87
N GLU A 184 15.63 7.26 -8.01
CA GLU A 184 15.79 5.86 -8.41
C GLU A 184 14.47 5.10 -8.30
N MET A 185 14.00 4.57 -9.45
CA MET A 185 12.81 3.73 -9.52
C MET A 185 13.17 2.33 -9.97
N LYS A 186 12.59 1.32 -9.32
CA LYS A 186 12.71 -0.11 -9.65
C LYS A 186 11.34 -0.77 -9.69
N ILE A 187 10.44 -0.19 -10.47
CA ILE A 187 9.08 -0.73 -10.59
C ILE A 187 9.09 -2.16 -11.13
N CYS A 188 8.17 -2.97 -10.64
CA CYS A 188 8.08 -4.37 -11.05
C CYS A 188 7.31 -4.51 -12.38
N SER A 189 7.93 -5.03 -13.42
CA SER A 189 7.28 -5.27 -14.72
C SER A 189 6.12 -6.28 -14.65
N PHE A 190 6.07 -7.12 -13.62
CA PHE A 190 4.96 -8.05 -13.38
C PHE A 190 3.61 -7.36 -13.19
N LEU A 191 3.61 -6.09 -12.79
CA LEU A 191 2.39 -5.28 -12.74
C LEU A 191 1.65 -5.28 -14.06
N TRP A 192 2.36 -5.10 -15.17
CA TRP A 192 1.75 -5.13 -16.51
C TRP A 192 1.63 -6.53 -17.10
N VAL A 193 2.68 -7.36 -16.93
CA VAL A 193 2.75 -8.67 -17.59
C VAL A 193 1.72 -9.65 -17.02
N TYR A 194 1.52 -9.63 -15.70
CA TYR A 194 0.73 -10.66 -15.03
C TYR A 194 -0.28 -10.12 -14.03
N TYR A 195 0.16 -9.29 -13.07
CA TYR A 195 -0.59 -8.98 -11.87
C TYR A 195 -1.72 -7.97 -12.10
N GLY A 196 -1.44 -6.86 -12.80
CA GLY A 196 -2.35 -5.74 -12.92
C GLY A 196 -3.67 -6.06 -13.61
N TYR A 197 -4.74 -5.45 -13.14
CA TYR A 197 -6.04 -5.55 -13.77
C TYR A 197 -6.01 -4.80 -15.13
N PRO A 198 -6.69 -5.29 -16.19
CA PRO A 198 -6.59 -4.70 -17.53
C PRO A 198 -6.89 -3.20 -17.61
N THR A 199 -7.86 -2.72 -16.82
CA THR A 199 -8.23 -1.30 -16.79
C THR A 199 -7.32 -0.42 -15.92
N SER A 200 -6.40 -1.03 -15.16
CA SER A 200 -5.43 -0.28 -14.35
C SER A 200 -4.32 0.33 -15.20
N SER A 201 -3.79 1.42 -14.70
CA SER A 201 -2.60 2.09 -15.25
C SER A 201 -1.57 2.30 -14.14
N TYR A 202 -0.28 2.13 -14.47
CA TYR A 202 0.85 2.39 -13.60
C TYR A 202 1.87 3.22 -14.37
N GLU A 203 2.41 4.25 -13.76
CA GLU A 203 3.36 5.19 -14.39
C GLU A 203 2.86 5.69 -15.76
N GLY A 204 1.57 5.97 -15.86
CA GLY A 204 0.91 6.41 -17.09
C GLY A 204 0.75 5.35 -18.19
N ILE A 205 1.08 4.10 -17.92
CA ILE A 205 0.98 2.98 -18.89
C ILE A 205 -0.17 2.06 -18.51
N ASN A 206 -1.19 1.99 -19.36
CA ASN A 206 -2.32 1.09 -19.18
C ASN A 206 -1.92 -0.38 -19.40
N VAL A 207 -2.42 -1.26 -18.52
CA VAL A 207 -2.07 -2.69 -18.51
C VAL A 207 -2.53 -3.41 -19.78
N GLU A 208 -3.78 -3.21 -20.20
CA GLU A 208 -4.32 -3.86 -21.40
C GLU A 208 -3.57 -3.41 -22.67
N GLN A 209 -3.34 -2.11 -22.80
CA GLN A 209 -2.60 -1.54 -23.93
C GLN A 209 -1.17 -2.10 -24.00
N MET A 210 -0.49 -2.25 -22.87
CA MET A 210 0.83 -2.83 -22.82
C MET A 210 0.82 -4.29 -23.28
N ARG A 211 -0.12 -5.10 -22.76
CA ARG A 211 -0.27 -6.52 -23.16
C ARG A 211 -0.59 -6.65 -24.66
N TYR A 212 -1.47 -5.80 -25.19
CA TYR A 212 -1.77 -5.76 -26.61
C TYR A 212 -0.53 -5.43 -27.46
N ASN A 213 0.24 -4.43 -27.04
CA ASN A 213 1.48 -4.06 -27.72
C ASN A 213 2.54 -5.19 -27.69
N CYS A 214 2.66 -5.90 -26.58
CA CYS A 214 3.54 -7.07 -26.49
C CYS A 214 3.12 -8.17 -27.50
N GLY A 215 1.82 -8.50 -27.55
CA GLY A 215 1.30 -9.47 -28.51
C GLY A 215 1.54 -9.06 -29.96
N ARG A 216 1.33 -7.78 -30.28
CA ARG A 216 1.62 -7.23 -31.62
C ARG A 216 3.08 -7.34 -32.00
N LEU A 217 4.01 -7.03 -31.08
CA LEU A 217 5.45 -7.14 -31.33
C LEU A 217 5.90 -8.60 -31.51
N LEU A 218 5.33 -9.52 -30.71
CA LEU A 218 5.59 -10.96 -30.88
C LEU A 218 5.12 -11.44 -32.26
N ALA A 219 3.90 -11.11 -32.66
CA ALA A 219 3.38 -11.46 -33.98
C ALA A 219 4.21 -10.87 -35.13
N GLN A 220 4.73 -9.65 -34.97
CA GLN A 220 5.64 -9.05 -35.97
C GLN A 220 6.97 -9.80 -36.08
N ARG A 221 7.56 -10.20 -34.93
CA ARG A 221 8.81 -10.99 -34.91
C ARG A 221 8.64 -12.34 -35.58
N ASP A 222 7.52 -13.01 -35.35
CA ASP A 222 7.25 -14.35 -35.85
C ASP A 222 6.70 -14.34 -37.29
N LYS A 223 6.49 -13.17 -37.90
CA LYS A 223 6.01 -13.00 -39.26
C LYS A 223 7.05 -13.54 -40.25
N GLY A 224 6.68 -14.62 -40.99
CA GLY A 224 7.55 -15.29 -41.93
C GLY A 224 8.28 -16.53 -41.36
N GLN A 225 8.05 -16.86 -40.10
CA GLN A 225 8.42 -18.15 -39.54
C GLN A 225 7.29 -19.15 -39.80
N ASN A 226 7.58 -20.30 -40.39
CA ASN A 226 6.64 -21.41 -40.47
C ASN A 226 6.53 -22.03 -39.07
N ILE A 227 5.53 -21.60 -38.31
CA ILE A 227 5.15 -22.18 -37.02
C ILE A 227 4.01 -23.17 -37.30
#